data_5eded690b2384a81ed27b677cfbc67dd
#
_entry.id   5eded690b2384a81ed27b677cfbc67dd
#
_cell.length_a   1.000
_cell.length_b   1.000
_cell.length_c   1.000
_cell.angle_alpha   90.00
_cell.angle_beta   90.00
_cell.angle_gamma   90.00
#
_symmetry.space_group_name_H-M   'P 1'
#
loop_
_entity.id
_entity.type
_entity.pdbx_description
1 polymer ?
#
loop_
_entity_poly.entity_id
_entity_poly.type
_entity_poly.pdbx_seq_one_letter_code
_entity_poly.pdbx_strand_id
1 'polypeptide(L)'
;MFAKVHPPTDIKGGNKGSCYDLATYLNKEQGTGQNFFSHTEDNVTVEDVIININNNKKAIGKDEAKFYMVSLNPSEAEQRHLIGRNVSDVSELSEAERQTVFRKLEAFTRSAMNEYAKNFERDNIRSGADLMYYGRIETQRIYKPEDEEVKSGAARIGEVKSGLNFHVHVIVSRKSLDGKTKLAPAFGKSAGNAWELEGRGTVKRGFSHEKFKVS
;
A
#
# COMPACT_ATOMS: atom_id res chain seq x y z
N MET A 1 -11.16 5.11 -7.50
CA MET A 1 -10.24 4.10 -6.96
C MET A 1 -10.42 3.93 -5.46
N PHE A 2 -10.06 2.75 -4.92
CA PHE A 2 -10.14 2.48 -3.49
C PHE A 2 -8.73 2.32 -2.91
N ALA A 3 -8.34 3.23 -1.99
CA ALA A 3 -7.12 3.14 -1.21
C ALA A 3 -7.46 2.75 0.24
N LYS A 4 -6.76 1.78 0.81
CA LYS A 4 -6.95 1.31 2.18
C LYS A 4 -5.62 1.25 2.92
N VAL A 5 -5.53 1.93 4.06
CA VAL A 5 -4.49 1.66 5.05
C VAL A 5 -4.99 0.52 5.95
N HIS A 6 -4.22 -0.54 6.04
CA HIS A 6 -4.62 -1.73 6.81
C HIS A 6 -4.35 -1.54 8.30
N PRO A 7 -5.30 -1.93 9.19
CA PRO A 7 -5.03 -2.02 10.60
C PRO A 7 -3.98 -3.11 10.87
N PRO A 8 -3.26 -3.04 12.00
CA PRO A 8 -2.20 -4.01 12.33
C PRO A 8 -2.64 -5.48 12.31
N THR A 9 -3.90 -5.74 12.60
CA THR A 9 -4.50 -7.09 12.60
C THR A 9 -4.57 -7.74 11.21
N ASP A 10 -4.63 -6.93 10.16
CA ASP A 10 -4.73 -7.39 8.77
C ASP A 10 -3.33 -7.61 8.14
N ILE A 11 -2.25 -7.35 8.89
CA ILE A 11 -0.88 -7.43 8.39
C ILE A 11 -0.27 -8.78 8.75
N LYS A 12 0.20 -9.52 7.75
CA LYS A 12 0.89 -10.82 7.93
C LYS A 12 2.09 -10.65 8.86
N GLY A 13 2.14 -11.40 9.94
CA GLY A 13 3.16 -11.30 10.98
C GLY A 13 3.04 -10.07 11.90
N GLY A 14 1.98 -9.26 11.73
CA GLY A 14 1.82 -8.00 12.46
C GLY A 14 2.77 -6.91 11.99
N ASN A 15 2.88 -5.80 12.74
CA ASN A 15 3.70 -4.66 12.34
C ASN A 15 4.62 -4.10 13.45
N LYS A 16 4.76 -4.81 14.55
CA LYS A 16 5.64 -4.40 15.68
C LYS A 16 7.05 -4.98 15.57
N GLY A 17 7.20 -6.07 14.83
CA GLY A 17 8.45 -6.79 14.60
C GLY A 17 9.14 -6.41 13.28
N SER A 18 9.74 -7.40 12.64
CA SER A 18 10.28 -7.32 11.29
C SER A 18 9.14 -7.29 10.26
N CYS A 19 9.37 -6.62 9.13
CA CYS A 19 8.46 -6.71 7.98
C CYS A 19 8.67 -7.99 7.14
N TYR A 20 9.51 -8.90 7.58
CA TYR A 20 9.90 -10.11 6.85
C TYR A 20 8.69 -10.92 6.38
N ASP A 21 7.75 -11.22 7.28
CA ASP A 21 6.58 -12.05 6.94
C ASP A 21 5.70 -11.39 5.88
N LEU A 22 5.47 -10.08 5.99
CA LEU A 22 4.69 -9.34 5.01
C LEU A 22 5.41 -9.25 3.66
N ALA A 23 6.68 -8.85 3.66
CA ALA A 23 7.45 -8.69 2.43
C ALA A 23 7.61 -10.02 1.69
N THR A 24 7.90 -11.10 2.41
CA THR A 24 8.00 -12.45 1.85
C THR A 24 6.66 -12.96 1.33
N TYR A 25 5.56 -12.69 2.06
CA TYR A 25 4.22 -13.03 1.61
C TYR A 25 3.87 -12.33 0.29
N LEU A 26 4.06 -11.01 0.21
CA LEU A 26 3.83 -10.26 -1.02
C LEU A 26 4.77 -10.72 -2.16
N ASN A 27 5.98 -11.15 -1.83
CA ASN A 27 6.91 -11.68 -2.84
C ASN A 27 6.53 -13.08 -3.34
N LYS A 28 5.80 -13.89 -2.54
CA LYS A 28 5.33 -15.24 -2.93
C LYS A 28 4.05 -15.24 -3.73
N GLU A 29 3.16 -14.30 -3.50
CA GLU A 29 1.91 -14.13 -4.27
C GLU A 29 2.22 -13.59 -5.66
N GLN A 30 2.85 -14.41 -6.51
CA GLN A 30 3.38 -13.96 -7.77
C GLN A 30 2.66 -14.48 -8.99
N GLY A 31 2.11 -13.56 -9.77
CA GLY A 31 1.88 -13.78 -11.19
C GLY A 31 2.82 -12.97 -12.10
N THR A 32 3.65 -12.08 -11.55
CA THR A 32 4.29 -11.03 -12.35
C THR A 32 5.78 -11.20 -12.60
N GLY A 33 6.49 -11.97 -11.78
CA GLY A 33 7.96 -12.04 -11.84
C GLY A 33 8.66 -10.70 -11.54
N GLN A 34 7.91 -9.66 -11.14
CA GLN A 34 8.45 -8.34 -10.88
C GLN A 34 8.96 -8.21 -9.44
N ASN A 35 9.91 -7.31 -9.24
CA ASN A 35 10.39 -6.90 -7.92
C ASN A 35 9.52 -5.79 -7.31
N PHE A 36 9.86 -5.37 -6.11
CA PHE A 36 9.29 -4.16 -5.52
C PHE A 36 9.80 -2.91 -6.24
N PHE A 37 9.09 -1.81 -6.08
CA PHE A 37 9.51 -0.48 -6.52
C PHE A 37 9.38 0.52 -5.38
N SER A 38 10.15 1.59 -5.41
CA SER A 38 10.11 2.69 -4.46
C SER A 38 9.69 4.00 -5.13
N HIS A 39 9.86 5.12 -4.44
CA HIS A 39 9.61 6.43 -5.06
C HIS A 39 10.57 6.70 -6.24
N THR A 40 11.80 6.21 -6.16
CA THR A 40 12.89 6.51 -7.10
C THR A 40 13.40 5.30 -7.88
N GLU A 41 13.09 4.09 -7.46
CA GLU A 41 13.61 2.85 -8.03
C GLU A 41 12.48 1.94 -8.49
N ASP A 42 12.60 1.37 -9.68
CA ASP A 42 11.60 0.48 -10.28
C ASP A 42 11.89 -1.02 -10.03
N ASN A 43 13.06 -1.32 -9.43
CA ASN A 43 13.50 -2.69 -9.21
C ASN A 43 14.22 -2.83 -7.88
N VAL A 44 13.49 -3.16 -6.82
CA VAL A 44 14.00 -3.34 -5.45
C VAL A 44 13.78 -4.78 -5.02
N THR A 45 14.82 -5.45 -4.54
CA THR A 45 14.70 -6.84 -4.07
C THR A 45 13.92 -6.93 -2.75
N VAL A 46 13.34 -8.09 -2.46
CA VAL A 46 12.64 -8.31 -1.19
C VAL A 46 13.60 -8.19 0.00
N GLU A 47 14.84 -8.59 -0.17
CA GLU A 47 15.91 -8.46 0.84
C GLU A 47 16.18 -7.00 1.17
N ASP A 48 16.29 -6.13 0.16
CA ASP A 48 16.49 -4.69 0.35
C ASP A 48 15.30 -4.05 1.06
N VAL A 49 14.07 -4.43 0.69
CA VAL A 49 12.85 -3.97 1.39
C VAL A 49 12.92 -4.33 2.87
N ILE A 50 13.25 -5.58 3.20
CA ILE A 50 13.33 -6.08 4.57
C ILE A 50 14.42 -5.31 5.35
N ILE A 51 15.60 -5.18 4.78
CA ILE A 51 16.73 -4.48 5.40
C ILE A 51 16.38 -3.02 5.66
N ASN A 52 15.89 -2.32 4.65
CA ASN A 52 15.64 -0.89 4.73
C ASN A 52 14.51 -0.56 5.73
N ILE A 53 13.38 -1.26 5.66
CA ILE A 53 12.26 -1.05 6.59
C ILE A 53 12.66 -1.38 8.03
N ASN A 54 13.36 -2.51 8.23
CA ASN A 54 13.76 -2.94 9.56
C ASN A 54 14.82 -2.01 10.19
N ASN A 55 15.66 -1.37 9.39
CA ASN A 55 16.68 -0.44 9.87
C ASN A 55 16.11 0.96 10.14
N ASN A 56 14.99 1.34 9.51
CA ASN A 56 14.35 2.64 9.71
C ASN A 56 13.48 2.71 10.98
N LYS A 57 13.98 2.21 12.11
CA LYS A 57 13.23 2.07 13.37
C LYS A 57 13.79 2.87 14.56
N LYS A 58 14.77 3.73 14.35
CA LYS A 58 15.38 4.51 15.44
C LYS A 58 14.32 5.26 16.25
N ALA A 59 14.36 5.12 17.58
CA ALA A 59 13.42 5.72 18.52
C ALA A 59 11.94 5.28 18.35
N ILE A 60 11.69 4.10 17.78
CA ILE A 60 10.38 3.43 17.83
C ILE A 60 10.43 2.40 18.96
N GLY A 61 9.45 2.46 19.87
CA GLY A 61 9.35 1.54 21.00
C GLY A 61 9.10 0.09 20.54
N LYS A 62 9.38 -0.87 21.43
CA LYS A 62 9.23 -2.31 21.13
C LYS A 62 7.77 -2.65 20.72
N ASP A 63 6.81 -2.05 21.42
CA ASP A 63 5.38 -2.32 21.22
C ASP A 63 4.71 -1.38 20.23
N GLU A 64 5.45 -0.47 19.61
CA GLU A 64 4.95 0.42 18.59
C GLU A 64 5.06 -0.23 17.19
N ALA A 65 4.09 0.10 16.32
CA ALA A 65 4.16 -0.27 14.90
C ALA A 65 5.43 0.30 14.26
N LYS A 66 6.07 -0.47 13.39
CA LYS A 66 7.30 -0.08 12.67
C LYS A 66 7.03 0.24 11.21
N PHE A 67 5.99 -0.35 10.66
CA PHE A 67 5.54 -0.15 9.28
C PHE A 67 4.02 -0.32 9.20
N TYR A 68 3.47 0.05 8.06
CA TYR A 68 2.06 -0.13 7.71
C TYR A 68 1.94 -0.72 6.32
N MET A 69 0.78 -1.29 6.01
CA MET A 69 0.43 -1.74 4.68
C MET A 69 -0.67 -0.85 4.11
N VAL A 70 -0.50 -0.42 2.87
CA VAL A 70 -1.49 0.30 2.09
C VAL A 70 -1.83 -0.55 0.86
N SER A 71 -3.11 -0.70 0.54
CA SER A 71 -3.56 -1.31 -0.70
C SER A 71 -4.22 -0.26 -1.59
N LEU A 72 -3.82 -0.25 -2.85
CA LEU A 72 -4.40 0.57 -3.91
C LEU A 72 -5.11 -0.36 -4.88
N ASN A 73 -6.42 -0.17 -5.00
CA ASN A 73 -7.28 -1.06 -5.77
C ASN A 73 -8.02 -0.24 -6.84
N PRO A 74 -7.49 -0.17 -8.07
CA PRO A 74 -8.20 0.43 -9.18
C PRO A 74 -9.50 -0.33 -9.45
N SER A 75 -10.59 0.38 -9.75
CA SER A 75 -11.82 -0.22 -10.25
C SER A 75 -11.59 -0.86 -11.61
N GLU A 76 -12.49 -1.72 -12.04
CA GLU A 76 -12.40 -2.36 -13.35
C GLU A 76 -12.36 -1.33 -14.50
N ALA A 77 -13.16 -0.26 -14.38
CA ALA A 77 -13.16 0.84 -15.36
C ALA A 77 -11.80 1.56 -15.42
N GLU A 78 -11.18 1.83 -14.26
CA GLU A 78 -9.84 2.41 -14.18
C GLU A 78 -8.78 1.47 -14.74
N GLN A 79 -8.88 0.16 -14.49
CA GLN A 79 -7.97 -0.83 -15.05
C GLN A 79 -8.07 -0.87 -16.59
N ARG A 80 -9.29 -0.86 -17.15
CA ARG A 80 -9.49 -0.75 -18.61
C ARG A 80 -8.92 0.54 -19.18
N HIS A 81 -9.04 1.66 -18.47
CA HIS A 81 -8.42 2.92 -18.87
C HIS A 81 -6.89 2.84 -18.86
N LEU A 82 -6.29 2.21 -17.86
CA LEU A 82 -4.85 1.98 -17.80
C LEU A 82 -4.36 1.11 -18.96
N ILE A 83 -5.13 0.08 -19.32
CA ILE A 83 -4.83 -0.84 -20.43
C ILE A 83 -4.98 -0.12 -21.78
N GLY A 84 -5.97 0.76 -21.92
CA GLY A 84 -6.24 1.52 -23.15
C GLY A 84 -7.12 0.80 -24.17
N ARG A 85 -7.67 -0.36 -23.84
CA ARG A 85 -8.65 -1.10 -24.63
C ARG A 85 -9.60 -1.90 -23.75
N ASN A 86 -10.70 -2.38 -24.34
CA ASN A 86 -11.64 -3.22 -23.62
C ASN A 86 -11.12 -4.67 -23.58
N VAL A 87 -10.91 -5.16 -22.38
CA VAL A 87 -10.53 -6.55 -22.09
C VAL A 87 -11.32 -7.04 -20.89
N SER A 88 -11.54 -8.32 -20.84
CA SER A 88 -12.30 -8.97 -19.78
C SER A 88 -11.42 -9.65 -18.74
N ASP A 89 -10.19 -10.02 -19.11
CA ASP A 89 -9.28 -10.76 -18.24
C ASP A 89 -7.82 -10.39 -18.49
N VAL A 90 -6.99 -10.50 -17.47
CA VAL A 90 -5.54 -10.22 -17.53
C VAL A 90 -4.81 -11.14 -18.52
N SER A 91 -5.32 -12.36 -18.74
CA SER A 91 -4.73 -13.32 -19.69
C SER A 91 -4.80 -12.87 -21.16
N GLU A 92 -5.69 -11.93 -21.48
CA GLU A 92 -5.80 -11.35 -22.82
C GLU A 92 -4.67 -10.35 -23.15
N LEU A 93 -3.89 -9.96 -22.15
CA LEU A 93 -2.81 -8.99 -22.31
C LEU A 93 -1.52 -9.64 -22.77
N SER A 94 -0.92 -9.10 -23.81
CA SER A 94 0.47 -9.39 -24.17
C SER A 94 1.44 -8.92 -23.08
N GLU A 95 2.65 -9.47 -23.04
CA GLU A 95 3.68 -9.05 -22.10
C GLU A 95 3.99 -7.55 -22.19
N ALA A 96 4.06 -7.00 -23.42
CA ALA A 96 4.31 -5.57 -23.63
C ALA A 96 3.19 -4.68 -23.07
N GLU A 97 1.93 -5.12 -23.19
CA GLU A 97 0.79 -4.43 -22.59
C GLU A 97 0.85 -4.49 -21.07
N ARG A 98 1.14 -5.66 -20.48
CA ARG A 98 1.33 -5.83 -19.03
C ARG A 98 2.42 -4.90 -18.50
N GLN A 99 3.58 -4.85 -19.14
CA GLN A 99 4.67 -3.96 -18.73
C GLN A 99 4.27 -2.48 -18.83
N THR A 100 3.45 -2.14 -19.79
CA THR A 100 2.91 -0.76 -19.91
C THR A 100 1.93 -0.45 -18.76
N VAL A 101 1.06 -1.39 -18.40
CA VAL A 101 0.14 -1.25 -17.25
C VAL A 101 0.93 -1.13 -15.94
N PHE A 102 2.00 -1.93 -15.78
CA PHE A 102 2.84 -1.87 -14.58
C PHE A 102 3.48 -0.49 -14.40
N ARG A 103 4.09 0.07 -15.44
CA ARG A 103 4.66 1.43 -15.37
C ARG A 103 3.61 2.49 -15.00
N LYS A 104 2.40 2.36 -15.53
CA LYS A 104 1.29 3.27 -15.18
C LYS A 104 0.85 3.09 -13.72
N LEU A 105 0.80 1.86 -13.22
CA LEU A 105 0.47 1.56 -11.81
C LEU A 105 1.56 2.05 -10.84
N GLU A 106 2.83 1.94 -11.22
CA GLU A 106 3.93 2.51 -10.44
C GLU A 106 3.84 4.04 -10.36
N ALA A 107 3.66 4.71 -11.50
CA ALA A 107 3.48 6.16 -11.54
C ALA A 107 2.27 6.60 -10.73
N PHE A 108 1.17 5.88 -10.87
CA PHE A 108 -0.04 6.09 -10.10
C PHE A 108 0.20 5.89 -8.59
N THR A 109 0.89 4.81 -8.20
CA THR A 109 1.23 4.55 -6.79
C THR A 109 2.09 5.67 -6.21
N ARG A 110 3.08 6.18 -6.95
CA ARG A 110 3.90 7.34 -6.54
C ARG A 110 3.04 8.57 -6.29
N SER A 111 2.05 8.82 -7.16
CA SER A 111 1.08 9.91 -6.97
C SER A 111 0.22 9.70 -5.72
N ALA A 112 -0.32 8.51 -5.51
CA ALA A 112 -1.09 8.18 -4.31
C ALA A 112 -0.24 8.32 -3.03
N MET A 113 1.03 7.95 -3.07
CA MET A 113 1.95 8.11 -1.93
C MET A 113 2.35 9.58 -1.69
N ASN A 114 2.28 10.45 -2.71
CA ASN A 114 2.36 11.90 -2.48
C ASN A 114 1.17 12.39 -1.64
N GLU A 115 -0.05 11.96 -1.96
CA GLU A 115 -1.24 12.33 -1.20
C GLU A 115 -1.25 11.69 0.20
N TYR A 116 -0.73 10.46 0.33
CA TYR A 116 -0.51 9.83 1.63
C TYR A 116 0.44 10.68 2.50
N ALA A 117 1.53 11.18 1.94
CA ALA A 117 2.49 12.04 2.66
C ALA A 117 1.85 13.36 3.10
N LYS A 118 1.20 14.07 2.19
CA LYS A 118 0.52 15.35 2.47
C LYS A 118 -0.55 15.23 3.54
N ASN A 119 -1.21 14.08 3.61
CA ASN A 119 -2.30 13.83 4.56
C ASN A 119 -1.85 13.81 6.03
N PHE A 120 -0.54 13.72 6.31
CA PHE A 120 -0.01 13.89 7.67
C PHE A 120 0.04 15.35 8.12
N GLU A 121 -0.14 16.32 7.22
CA GLU A 121 -0.11 17.77 7.50
C GLU A 121 1.16 18.16 8.30
N ARG A 122 2.35 17.67 7.84
CA ARG A 122 3.66 17.95 8.43
C ARG A 122 4.50 18.78 7.47
N ASP A 123 5.10 19.87 7.96
CA ASP A 123 5.90 20.79 7.14
C ASP A 123 7.10 20.13 6.43
N ASN A 124 7.66 19.10 7.04
CA ASN A 124 8.81 18.36 6.52
C ASN A 124 8.44 17.06 5.79
N ILE A 125 7.14 16.80 5.55
CA ILE A 125 6.65 15.65 4.81
C ILE A 125 5.70 16.15 3.74
N ARG A 126 6.21 16.38 2.54
CA ARG A 126 5.52 17.08 1.46
C ARG A 126 5.11 16.18 0.30
N SER A 127 5.83 15.08 0.14
CA SER A 127 5.63 14.15 -0.97
C SER A 127 6.03 12.72 -0.59
N GLY A 128 5.73 11.77 -1.48
CA GLY A 128 6.17 10.39 -1.35
C GLY A 128 7.69 10.23 -1.30
N ALA A 129 8.46 11.21 -1.80
CA ALA A 129 9.92 11.21 -1.69
C ALA A 129 10.42 11.34 -0.25
N ASP A 130 9.60 11.88 0.65
CA ASP A 130 9.93 11.99 2.07
C ASP A 130 9.61 10.70 2.86
N LEU A 131 9.00 9.72 2.20
CA LEU A 131 8.58 8.45 2.79
C LEU A 131 9.56 7.33 2.39
N MET A 132 9.78 6.39 3.30
CA MET A 132 10.37 5.10 2.95
C MET A 132 9.25 4.11 2.69
N TYR A 133 9.00 3.77 1.43
CA TYR A 133 7.97 2.80 1.05
C TYR A 133 8.39 1.95 -0.14
N TYR A 134 7.77 0.79 -0.24
CA TYR A 134 7.98 -0.15 -1.32
C TYR A 134 6.64 -0.72 -1.77
N GLY A 135 6.35 -0.56 -3.07
CA GLY A 135 5.14 -1.05 -3.71
C GLY A 135 5.39 -2.39 -4.41
N ARG A 136 4.38 -3.24 -4.40
CA ARG A 136 4.34 -4.50 -5.16
C ARG A 136 3.06 -4.55 -5.96
N ILE A 137 3.17 -4.74 -7.28
CA ILE A 137 2.01 -4.93 -8.15
C ILE A 137 1.64 -6.40 -8.15
N GLU A 138 0.35 -6.68 -7.98
CA GLU A 138 -0.26 -8.00 -8.12
C GLU A 138 -1.29 -7.97 -9.25
N THR A 139 -1.37 -9.06 -9.98
CA THR A 139 -2.26 -9.21 -11.14
C THR A 139 -3.41 -10.17 -10.90
N GLN A 140 -3.34 -10.92 -9.80
CA GLN A 140 -4.28 -11.98 -9.48
C GLN A 140 -4.88 -11.78 -8.09
N ARG A 141 -6.09 -12.24 -7.93
CA ARG A 141 -6.75 -12.42 -6.63
C ARG A 141 -7.19 -13.87 -6.51
N ILE A 142 -7.16 -14.38 -5.30
CA ILE A 142 -7.66 -15.72 -5.00
C ILE A 142 -8.97 -15.60 -4.21
N TYR A 143 -9.84 -16.57 -4.39
CA TYR A 143 -11.06 -16.71 -3.58
C TYR A 143 -10.71 -17.05 -2.14
N LYS A 144 -11.36 -16.35 -1.22
CA LYS A 144 -11.20 -16.49 0.23
C LYS A 144 -12.49 -17.05 0.85
N PRO A 145 -12.41 -17.59 2.08
CA PRO A 145 -13.59 -18.15 2.75
C PRO A 145 -14.79 -17.19 2.89
N GLU A 146 -14.51 -15.88 2.94
CA GLU A 146 -15.50 -14.83 3.08
C GLU A 146 -16.20 -14.43 1.77
N ASP A 147 -15.69 -14.86 0.61
CA ASP A 147 -16.27 -14.54 -0.70
C ASP A 147 -17.61 -15.28 -0.91
N GLU A 148 -18.58 -14.60 -1.50
CA GLU A 148 -19.94 -15.15 -1.71
C GLU A 148 -19.94 -16.34 -2.68
N GLU A 149 -19.04 -16.33 -3.67
CA GLU A 149 -18.89 -17.43 -4.61
C GLU A 149 -18.40 -18.71 -3.90
N VAL A 150 -17.56 -18.58 -2.87
CA VAL A 150 -17.13 -19.71 -2.05
C VAL A 150 -18.26 -20.20 -1.14
N LYS A 151 -18.98 -19.30 -0.50
CA LYS A 151 -20.12 -19.64 0.36
C LYS A 151 -21.25 -20.31 -0.41
N SER A 152 -21.48 -19.91 -1.66
CA SER A 152 -22.48 -20.50 -2.55
C SER A 152 -22.02 -21.79 -3.23
N GLY A 153 -20.73 -22.14 -3.12
CA GLY A 153 -20.13 -23.30 -3.79
C GLY A 153 -19.82 -23.08 -5.28
N ALA A 154 -19.92 -21.85 -5.78
CA ALA A 154 -19.60 -21.49 -7.16
C ALA A 154 -18.07 -21.43 -7.42
N ALA A 155 -17.27 -21.25 -6.39
CA ALA A 155 -15.81 -21.23 -6.45
C ALA A 155 -15.20 -21.94 -5.24
N ARG A 156 -13.91 -22.28 -5.32
CA ARG A 156 -13.16 -22.92 -4.22
C ARG A 156 -12.18 -21.94 -3.59
N ILE A 157 -11.93 -22.11 -2.30
CA ILE A 157 -10.89 -21.36 -1.59
C ILE A 157 -9.53 -21.58 -2.29
N GLY A 158 -8.82 -20.49 -2.57
CA GLY A 158 -7.50 -20.51 -3.22
C GLY A 158 -7.56 -20.57 -4.75
N GLU A 159 -8.72 -20.74 -5.37
CA GLU A 159 -8.90 -20.61 -6.81
C GLU A 159 -8.70 -19.17 -7.26
N VAL A 160 -8.08 -18.96 -8.43
CA VAL A 160 -7.82 -17.62 -8.98
C VAL A 160 -9.13 -17.01 -9.48
N LYS A 161 -9.39 -15.76 -9.08
CA LYS A 161 -10.52 -14.99 -9.59
C LYS A 161 -10.27 -14.57 -11.04
N SER A 162 -11.23 -14.80 -11.91
CA SER A 162 -11.21 -14.28 -13.28
C SER A 162 -11.35 -12.75 -13.29
N GLY A 163 -10.99 -12.13 -14.41
CA GLY A 163 -11.18 -10.71 -14.65
C GLY A 163 -9.93 -9.85 -14.45
N LEU A 164 -10.14 -8.54 -14.39
CA LEU A 164 -9.09 -7.57 -14.16
C LEU A 164 -8.85 -7.42 -12.66
N ASN A 165 -7.71 -7.89 -12.20
CA ASN A 165 -7.37 -7.98 -10.79
C ASN A 165 -6.11 -7.19 -10.39
N PHE A 166 -5.68 -6.24 -11.22
CA PHE A 166 -4.52 -5.40 -10.90
C PHE A 166 -4.73 -4.62 -9.60
N HIS A 167 -3.78 -4.72 -8.71
CA HIS A 167 -3.75 -3.94 -7.48
C HIS A 167 -2.32 -3.79 -6.97
N VAL A 168 -2.10 -2.87 -6.05
CA VAL A 168 -0.78 -2.61 -5.49
C VAL A 168 -0.84 -2.72 -3.98
N HIS A 169 0.07 -3.47 -3.41
CA HIS A 169 0.36 -3.47 -1.99
C HIS A 169 1.62 -2.64 -1.72
N VAL A 170 1.55 -1.74 -0.76
CA VAL A 170 2.65 -0.87 -0.36
C VAL A 170 3.01 -1.13 1.09
N ILE A 171 4.27 -1.48 1.35
CA ILE A 171 4.85 -1.49 2.70
C ILE A 171 5.43 -0.09 2.93
N VAL A 172 4.96 0.63 3.93
CA VAL A 172 5.45 1.97 4.27
C VAL A 172 6.00 1.99 5.68
N SER A 173 7.23 2.47 5.85
CA SER A 173 7.84 2.66 7.16
C SER A 173 7.06 3.66 7.99
N ARG A 174 6.96 3.43 9.30
CA ARG A 174 6.45 4.43 10.23
C ARG A 174 7.30 5.68 10.31
N LYS A 175 8.54 5.64 9.87
CA LYS A 175 9.42 6.79 9.85
C LYS A 175 9.61 7.33 8.45
N SER A 176 9.78 8.65 8.37
CA SER A 176 10.22 9.32 7.15
C SER A 176 11.50 8.70 6.60
N LEU A 177 11.81 8.96 5.34
CA LEU A 177 13.01 8.45 4.67
C LEU A 177 14.29 8.83 5.43
N ASP A 178 14.37 10.07 5.96
CA ASP A 178 15.51 10.55 6.77
C ASP A 178 15.52 9.99 8.20
N GLY A 179 14.56 9.17 8.58
CA GLY A 179 14.44 8.54 9.89
C GLY A 179 14.11 9.48 11.05
N LYS A 180 13.77 10.75 10.81
CA LYS A 180 13.54 11.74 11.88
C LYS A 180 12.10 11.85 12.33
N THR A 181 11.14 11.77 11.41
CA THR A 181 9.72 12.02 11.71
C THR A 181 8.95 10.70 11.85
N LYS A 182 8.20 10.54 12.93
CA LYS A 182 7.24 9.43 13.09
C LYS A 182 5.95 9.75 12.35
N LEU A 183 5.51 8.85 11.49
CA LEU A 183 4.32 8.94 10.65
C LEU A 183 3.42 7.74 10.97
N ALA A 184 2.36 7.95 11.73
CA ALA A 184 1.44 6.89 12.11
C ALA A 184 0.04 7.25 11.64
N PRO A 185 -0.52 6.52 10.66
CA PRO A 185 -1.96 6.59 10.40
C PRO A 185 -2.67 6.05 11.64
N ALA A 186 -3.39 6.93 12.36
CA ALA A 186 -4.10 6.54 13.57
C ALA A 186 -5.36 5.74 13.22
N PHE A 187 -5.71 4.77 14.06
CA PHE A 187 -6.90 3.93 13.91
C PHE A 187 -7.81 4.08 15.13
N GLY A 188 -9.13 4.02 14.91
CA GLY A 188 -10.12 4.04 15.99
C GLY A 188 -10.35 5.41 16.63
N LYS A 189 -10.86 5.42 17.86
CA LYS A 189 -11.25 6.65 18.58
C LYS A 189 -10.08 7.62 18.84
N SER A 190 -8.86 7.14 18.84
CA SER A 190 -7.63 7.95 19.00
C SER A 190 -7.20 8.66 17.72
N ALA A 191 -7.93 8.51 16.64
CA ALA A 191 -7.64 9.10 15.33
C ALA A 191 -8.03 10.58 15.21
N GLY A 192 -8.31 11.25 16.32
CA GLY A 192 -8.58 12.68 16.35
C GLY A 192 -7.37 13.48 15.87
N ASN A 193 -7.55 14.21 14.78
CA ASN A 193 -6.48 14.96 14.11
C ASN A 193 -6.43 16.43 14.57
N ALA A 194 -7.27 16.81 15.51
CA ALA A 194 -7.38 18.18 15.97
C ALA A 194 -7.27 18.25 17.49
N TRP A 195 -6.49 19.20 17.98
CA TRP A 195 -6.44 19.55 19.41
C TRP A 195 -6.26 21.07 19.53
N GLU A 196 -6.71 21.63 20.61
CA GLU A 196 -6.53 23.02 20.91
C GLU A 196 -5.20 23.27 21.61
N LEU A 197 -4.44 24.24 21.13
CA LEU A 197 -3.26 24.77 21.79
C LEU A 197 -3.60 26.14 22.35
N GLU A 198 -3.37 26.32 23.64
CA GLU A 198 -3.55 27.58 24.33
C GLU A 198 -2.78 28.72 23.61
N GLY A 199 -3.51 29.78 23.20
CA GLY A 199 -2.96 30.92 22.45
C GLY A 199 -2.66 30.69 20.97
N ARG A 200 -2.91 29.46 20.41
CA ARG A 200 -2.64 29.12 18.99
C ARG A 200 -3.86 28.58 18.22
N GLY A 201 -5.00 28.41 18.90
CA GLY A 201 -6.21 27.85 18.29
C GLY A 201 -6.12 26.34 18.01
N THR A 202 -7.02 25.83 17.17
CA THR A 202 -7.10 24.43 16.83
C THR A 202 -5.97 24.03 15.88
N VAL A 203 -5.13 23.12 16.31
CA VAL A 203 -4.08 22.50 15.46
C VAL A 203 -4.60 21.18 14.92
N LYS A 204 -4.61 21.06 13.59
CA LYS A 204 -4.90 19.79 12.90
C LYS A 204 -3.58 19.17 12.49
N ARG A 205 -3.27 17.99 13.01
CA ARG A 205 -2.13 17.18 12.60
C ARG A 205 -2.55 15.72 12.68
N GLY A 206 -2.20 14.95 11.67
CA GLY A 206 -2.45 13.54 11.66
C GLY A 206 -3.14 13.06 10.39
N PHE A 207 -3.21 11.77 10.24
CA PHE A 207 -3.70 11.12 9.03
C PHE A 207 -5.22 11.01 9.02
N SER A 208 -5.86 11.45 7.95
CA SER A 208 -7.30 11.24 7.70
C SER A 208 -7.51 10.12 6.71
N HIS A 209 -8.09 9.01 7.19
CA HIS A 209 -8.44 7.88 6.33
C HIS A 209 -9.51 8.25 5.28
N GLU A 210 -10.43 9.16 5.62
CA GLU A 210 -11.47 9.62 4.68
C GLU A 210 -10.87 10.42 3.54
N LYS A 211 -10.02 11.39 3.84
CA LYS A 211 -9.32 12.18 2.82
C LYS A 211 -8.51 11.28 1.88
N PHE A 212 -7.81 10.29 2.41
CA PHE A 212 -6.98 9.40 1.62
C PHE A 212 -7.77 8.45 0.70
N LYS A 213 -9.00 8.10 1.05
CA LYS A 213 -9.87 7.27 0.21
C LYS A 213 -10.42 7.99 -1.02
N VAL A 214 -10.48 9.32 -0.96
CA VAL A 214 -11.15 10.17 -1.96
C VAL A 214 -10.14 10.88 -2.87
N SER A 215 -8.86 10.85 -2.53
CA SER A 215 -7.77 11.52 -3.29
C SER A 215 -7.42 10.79 -4.59
#